data_70ecbbd2e2266f4ca19250bb7ee36f56
#
_entry.id   70ecbbd2e2266f4ca19250bb7ee36f56
#
_cell.length_a   1.000
_cell.length_b   1.000
_cell.length_c   1.000
_cell.angle_alpha   90.00
_cell.angle_beta   90.00
_cell.angle_gamma   90.00
#
_symmetry.space_group_name_H-M   'P 1'
#
loop_
_entity.id
_entity.type
_entity.pdbx_description
1 polymer ?
#
loop_
_entity_poly.entity_id
_entity_poly.type
_entity_poly.pdbx_seq_one_letter_code
_entity_poly.pdbx_strand_id
1 'polypeptide(L)'
;MKKDEVIELLKEQIKELRDDNNRLLDQIDDLIKEVSSLKEALLQKGESLGKQQRLTKGIAKLVSNTSEQQQPPQPALPEEERQKREAEKADKRKARKNNGAKRDMHYEMEQEEHDVYPDDPDFDINKARLVTTAPRICVRYECVPMRFIKHVYRIHTYAQDGRLFEGKTPVSAFLNSSYDGSFIAGLMELRYIQSLPVERIINYFESHGFTLKKPTAHKLMEKASSLFENLYKCIRQTALSDPYKAADETYYKILVPEKNSKGKGVRKGYLWVVVGINTRMIYLLYDDGSRSEKVILNELGGCKGIIQSDGYSPYRKLESDAYPHITRIPCLQHIKRKFIDCGEDEPDAKRIVELINTLYQNEHKHKIGVDGWTVEQNLVHRKKYAPDILGEIKDVLDDIEERGDLLPKSELKGAVTYLRNEWNAVVDIFNYGDTYLDNNIVERMNRYISLSRKNSLFFGSHKGAERGAILYTIALTCRMNKVNLFEYLTDVINRTAEWQPNTPLEKYRQLLPDRWEKANG
;
A
#
# COMPACT_ATOMS: atom_id res chain seq x y z
N MET A 1 25.56 51.61 -79.01
CA MET A 1 25.52 50.11 -79.01
C MET A 1 24.43 49.67 -79.94
N LYS A 2 24.69 48.84 -80.89
CA LYS A 2 23.66 48.25 -81.77
C LYS A 2 22.84 47.27 -81.00
N LYS A 3 21.60 47.15 -81.34
CA LYS A 3 20.58 46.31 -80.57
C LYS A 3 21.07 44.84 -80.39
N ASP A 4 21.85 44.35 -81.37
CA ASP A 4 22.42 43.01 -81.37
C ASP A 4 23.54 42.83 -80.33
N GLU A 5 24.38 43.88 -80.09
CA GLU A 5 25.41 43.84 -79.02
C GLU A 5 24.84 43.81 -77.64
N VAL A 6 23.69 44.48 -77.41
CA VAL A 6 22.99 44.43 -76.10
C VAL A 6 22.37 43.08 -75.87
N ILE A 7 21.86 42.44 -76.92
CA ILE A 7 21.23 41.09 -76.82
C ILE A 7 22.34 40.02 -76.50
N GLU A 8 23.49 40.11 -77.07
CA GLU A 8 24.61 39.22 -76.78
C GLU A 8 25.13 39.42 -75.35
N LEU A 9 25.27 40.65 -74.87
CA LEU A 9 25.65 40.94 -73.49
C LEU A 9 24.64 40.41 -72.48
N LEU A 10 23.36 40.55 -72.74
CA LEU A 10 22.29 40.01 -71.91
C LEU A 10 22.28 38.49 -71.90
N LYS A 11 22.56 37.82 -72.98
CA LYS A 11 22.70 36.35 -73.07
C LYS A 11 23.86 35.86 -72.22
N GLU A 12 25.00 36.55 -72.24
CA GLU A 12 26.17 36.21 -71.45
C GLU A 12 25.88 36.38 -69.92
N GLN A 13 25.27 37.49 -69.55
CA GLN A 13 24.80 37.71 -68.15
C GLN A 13 23.78 36.67 -67.67
N ILE A 14 22.87 36.28 -68.53
CA ILE A 14 21.89 35.23 -68.22
C ILE A 14 22.60 33.89 -68.03
N LYS A 15 23.64 33.60 -68.79
CA LYS A 15 24.43 32.38 -68.63
C LYS A 15 25.23 32.40 -67.34
N GLU A 16 25.92 33.50 -67.02
CA GLU A 16 26.61 33.64 -65.73
C GLU A 16 25.68 33.49 -64.54
N LEU A 17 24.53 34.14 -64.55
CA LEU A 17 23.51 34.02 -63.48
C LEU A 17 22.96 32.58 -63.35
N ARG A 18 22.89 31.83 -64.46
CA ARG A 18 22.49 30.41 -64.39
C ARG A 18 23.58 29.56 -63.79
N ASP A 19 24.84 29.80 -64.15
CA ASP A 19 25.95 29.05 -63.59
C ASP A 19 26.16 29.34 -62.11
N ASP A 20 25.99 30.60 -61.68
CA ASP A 20 25.99 30.99 -60.27
C ASP A 20 24.80 30.36 -59.49
N ASN A 21 23.60 30.34 -60.08
CA ASN A 21 22.45 29.72 -59.47
C ASN A 21 22.60 28.21 -59.32
N ASN A 22 23.22 27.54 -60.28
CA ASN A 22 23.55 26.12 -60.18
C ASN A 22 24.59 25.85 -59.06
N ARG A 23 25.62 26.70 -58.93
CA ARG A 23 26.59 26.61 -57.82
C ARG A 23 25.93 26.80 -56.47
N LEU A 24 25.01 27.76 -56.35
CA LEU A 24 24.23 27.97 -55.09
C LEU A 24 23.35 26.78 -54.78
N LEU A 25 22.72 26.16 -55.78
CA LEU A 25 21.92 24.94 -55.58
C LEU A 25 22.78 23.77 -55.09
N ASP A 26 23.94 23.56 -55.66
CA ASP A 26 24.90 22.54 -55.21
C ASP A 26 25.34 22.79 -53.75
N GLN A 27 25.63 24.05 -53.39
CA GLN A 27 25.97 24.43 -52.01
C GLN A 27 24.80 24.19 -51.03
N ILE A 28 23.58 24.48 -51.45
CA ILE A 28 22.38 24.19 -50.65
C ILE A 28 22.22 22.68 -50.43
N ASP A 29 22.40 21.87 -51.45
CA ASP A 29 22.33 20.40 -51.34
C ASP A 29 23.42 19.83 -50.41
N ASP A 30 24.62 20.38 -50.45
CA ASP A 30 25.70 19.96 -49.54
C ASP A 30 25.41 20.39 -48.08
N LEU A 31 24.89 21.58 -47.86
CA LEU A 31 24.45 22.04 -46.54
C LEU A 31 23.30 21.19 -46.00
N ILE A 32 22.36 20.79 -46.85
CA ILE A 32 21.25 19.88 -46.45
C ILE A 32 21.78 18.52 -46.01
N LYS A 33 22.79 17.97 -46.71
CA LYS A 33 23.44 16.72 -46.33
C LYS A 33 24.15 16.86 -44.97
N GLU A 34 24.89 17.97 -44.77
CA GLU A 34 25.63 18.25 -43.54
C GLU A 34 24.68 18.40 -42.35
N VAL A 35 23.58 19.16 -42.50
CA VAL A 35 22.53 19.32 -41.48
C VAL A 35 21.89 17.98 -41.16
N SER A 36 21.63 17.14 -42.16
CA SER A 36 21.05 15.80 -41.93
C SER A 36 22.01 14.90 -41.15
N SER A 37 23.31 14.93 -41.49
CA SER A 37 24.36 14.18 -40.76
C SER A 37 24.49 14.65 -39.29
N LEU A 38 24.50 15.98 -39.07
CA LEU A 38 24.55 16.57 -37.74
C LEU A 38 23.31 16.22 -36.91
N LYS A 39 22.13 16.18 -37.53
CA LYS A 39 20.87 15.75 -36.87
C LYS A 39 20.95 14.30 -36.44
N GLU A 40 21.45 13.39 -37.27
CA GLU A 40 21.67 11.99 -36.90
C GLU A 40 22.68 11.82 -35.76
N ALA A 41 23.78 12.55 -35.80
CA ALA A 41 24.81 12.53 -34.75
C ALA A 41 24.25 13.04 -33.39
N LEU A 42 23.44 14.10 -33.41
CA LEU A 42 22.75 14.63 -32.25
C LEU A 42 21.74 13.63 -31.68
N LEU A 43 20.98 12.93 -32.52
CA LEU A 43 20.04 11.88 -32.10
C LEU A 43 20.78 10.74 -31.41
N GLN A 44 21.90 10.24 -31.98
CA GLN A 44 22.71 9.19 -31.36
C GLN A 44 23.35 9.64 -30.05
N LYS A 45 23.79 10.89 -29.96
CA LYS A 45 24.37 11.47 -28.73
C LYS A 45 23.31 11.64 -27.65
N GLY A 46 22.09 12.06 -28.00
CA GLY A 46 20.97 12.16 -27.10
C GLY A 46 20.51 10.80 -26.54
N GLU A 47 20.48 9.76 -27.38
CA GLU A 47 20.22 8.39 -26.95
C GLU A 47 21.26 7.86 -25.96
N SER A 48 22.53 8.16 -26.22
CA SER A 48 23.67 7.78 -25.37
C SER A 48 23.58 8.49 -24.01
N LEU A 49 23.31 9.81 -24.01
CA LEU A 49 23.14 10.60 -22.78
C LEU A 49 21.95 10.12 -21.93
N GLY A 50 20.82 9.84 -22.56
CA GLY A 50 19.64 9.30 -21.88
C GLY A 50 19.89 7.92 -21.27
N LYS A 51 20.67 7.05 -21.94
CA LYS A 51 21.12 5.76 -21.37
C LYS A 51 22.04 5.97 -20.17
N GLN A 52 22.98 6.91 -20.27
CA GLN A 52 23.94 7.23 -19.20
C GLN A 52 23.24 7.83 -17.97
N GLN A 53 22.30 8.75 -18.15
CA GLN A 53 21.48 9.30 -17.05
C GLN A 53 20.64 8.24 -16.34
N ARG A 54 20.03 7.31 -17.10
CA ARG A 54 19.29 6.17 -16.50
C ARG A 54 20.21 5.23 -15.72
N LEU A 55 21.43 4.99 -16.19
CA LEU A 55 22.43 4.19 -15.49
C LEU A 55 22.89 4.87 -14.21
N THR A 56 23.19 6.18 -14.25
CA THR A 56 23.60 6.97 -13.09
C THR A 56 22.50 7.06 -12.03
N LYS A 57 21.23 7.30 -12.45
CA LYS A 57 20.07 7.23 -11.54
C LYS A 57 19.85 5.82 -10.98
N GLY A 58 20.09 4.78 -11.79
CA GLY A 58 20.03 3.39 -11.33
C GLY A 58 21.09 3.08 -10.27
N ILE A 59 22.32 3.55 -10.47
CA ILE A 59 23.43 3.43 -9.53
C ILE A 59 23.17 4.26 -8.26
N ALA A 60 22.71 5.51 -8.38
CA ALA A 60 22.34 6.36 -7.24
C ALA A 60 21.22 5.73 -6.41
N LYS A 61 20.23 5.11 -7.07
CA LYS A 61 19.14 4.38 -6.41
C LYS A 61 19.61 3.08 -5.75
N LEU A 62 20.63 2.43 -6.29
CA LEU A 62 21.31 1.28 -5.68
C LEU A 62 22.13 1.71 -4.46
N VAL A 63 22.89 2.81 -4.56
CA VAL A 63 23.70 3.36 -3.47
C VAL A 63 22.85 3.89 -2.33
N SER A 64 21.73 4.56 -2.62
CA SER A 64 20.79 5.02 -1.58
C SER A 64 20.03 3.87 -0.88
N ASN A 65 19.96 2.69 -1.50
CA ASN A 65 19.37 1.49 -0.91
C ASN A 65 20.39 0.57 -0.19
N THR A 66 21.67 0.88 -0.21
CA THR A 66 22.77 0.05 0.33
C THR A 66 23.29 0.50 1.69
N SER A 67 22.55 1.29 2.46
CA SER A 67 22.92 1.58 3.85
C SER A 67 22.65 0.42 4.83
N GLU A 68 22.17 -0.73 4.37
CA GLU A 68 22.19 -1.96 5.15
C GLU A 68 23.36 -2.83 4.69
N GLN A 69 24.39 -2.87 5.53
CA GLN A 69 25.51 -3.81 5.38
C GLN A 69 24.95 -5.22 5.22
N GLN A 70 25.06 -5.78 4.02
CA GLN A 70 24.96 -7.22 3.85
C GLN A 70 26.13 -7.82 4.62
N GLN A 71 25.85 -8.45 5.74
CA GLN A 71 26.84 -9.34 6.36
C GLN A 71 27.27 -10.36 5.27
N PRO A 72 28.57 -10.59 5.09
CA PRO A 72 29.04 -11.61 4.18
C PRO A 72 28.36 -12.94 4.52
N PRO A 73 28.06 -13.79 3.53
CA PRO A 73 27.47 -15.09 3.78
C PRO A 73 28.40 -15.85 4.73
N GLN A 74 27.87 -16.25 5.88
CA GLN A 74 28.62 -17.11 6.79
C GLN A 74 29.08 -18.35 6.02
N PRO A 75 30.33 -18.77 6.17
CA PRO A 75 30.83 -19.98 5.52
C PRO A 75 29.93 -21.16 5.86
N ALA A 76 29.63 -21.97 4.86
CA ALA A 76 28.84 -23.17 5.06
C ALA A 76 29.52 -24.06 6.11
N LEU A 77 28.78 -24.43 7.15
CA LEU A 77 29.27 -25.35 8.17
C LEU A 77 29.75 -26.67 7.52
N PRO A 78 30.87 -27.26 7.97
CA PRO A 78 31.33 -28.54 7.48
C PRO A 78 30.23 -29.61 7.55
N GLU A 79 30.23 -30.51 6.58
CA GLU A 79 29.22 -31.57 6.42
C GLU A 79 28.99 -32.41 7.68
N GLU A 80 30.07 -32.69 8.44
CA GLU A 80 30.02 -33.42 9.71
C GLU A 80 29.28 -32.66 10.83
N GLU A 81 29.37 -31.33 10.86
CA GLU A 81 28.63 -30.49 11.82
C GLU A 81 27.16 -30.37 11.47
N ARG A 82 26.83 -30.38 10.17
CA ARG A 82 25.43 -30.45 9.69
C ARG A 82 24.78 -31.76 10.09
N GLN A 83 25.47 -32.89 9.88
CA GLN A 83 24.97 -34.24 10.24
C GLN A 83 24.79 -34.38 11.75
N LYS A 84 25.72 -33.86 12.57
CA LYS A 84 25.57 -33.83 14.05
C LYS A 84 24.36 -33.01 14.48
N ARG A 85 24.14 -31.83 13.91
CA ARG A 85 22.95 -30.98 14.20
C ARG A 85 21.66 -31.61 13.73
N GLU A 86 21.65 -32.35 12.62
CA GLU A 86 20.49 -33.10 12.15
C GLU A 86 20.18 -34.32 13.02
N ALA A 87 21.19 -35.03 13.46
CA ALA A 87 21.04 -36.13 14.42
C ALA A 87 20.51 -35.62 15.77
N GLU A 88 21.06 -34.55 16.32
CA GLU A 88 20.55 -33.90 17.54
C GLU A 88 19.11 -33.38 17.40
N LYS A 89 18.74 -32.88 16.22
CA LYS A 89 17.35 -32.49 15.93
C LYS A 89 16.42 -33.70 15.83
N ALA A 90 16.90 -34.82 15.31
CA ALA A 90 16.14 -36.07 15.21
C ALA A 90 15.92 -36.71 16.60
N ASP A 91 16.93 -36.71 17.46
CA ASP A 91 16.79 -37.19 18.83
C ASP A 91 15.92 -36.29 19.71
N LYS A 92 16.00 -34.95 19.54
CA LYS A 92 15.08 -34.02 20.17
C LYS A 92 13.63 -34.15 19.64
N ARG A 93 13.43 -34.64 18.40
CA ARG A 93 12.10 -34.99 17.87
C ARG A 93 11.56 -36.29 18.46
N LYS A 94 12.38 -37.29 18.70
CA LYS A 94 12.00 -38.55 19.37
C LYS A 94 11.63 -38.34 20.84
N ALA A 95 12.38 -37.50 21.56
CA ALA A 95 12.07 -37.12 22.95
C ALA A 95 10.78 -36.29 23.12
N ARG A 96 10.27 -35.66 22.06
CA ARG A 96 9.03 -34.88 22.08
C ARG A 96 7.74 -35.70 21.95
N LYS A 97 7.79 -36.99 21.71
CA LYS A 97 6.59 -37.83 21.51
C LYS A 97 5.81 -38.20 22.79
N ASN A 98 6.39 -37.95 23.96
CA ASN A 98 5.77 -38.34 25.23
C ASN A 98 5.76 -37.18 26.25
N ASN A 99 4.90 -36.18 26.11
CA ASN A 99 4.46 -35.39 27.27
C ASN A 99 3.20 -34.61 26.91
N GLY A 100 2.06 -35.20 27.17
CA GLY A 100 0.71 -34.57 27.07
C GLY A 100 0.39 -33.56 28.17
N ALA A 101 1.32 -33.25 29.07
CA ALA A 101 1.14 -32.20 30.07
C ALA A 101 1.54 -30.85 29.43
N LYS A 102 0.57 -29.96 29.23
CA LYS A 102 0.83 -28.54 28.92
C LYS A 102 1.63 -27.96 30.08
N ARG A 103 2.98 -27.86 29.95
CA ARG A 103 3.78 -27.10 30.91
C ARG A 103 3.31 -25.65 30.87
N ASP A 104 2.90 -25.12 32.01
CA ASP A 104 2.69 -23.71 32.19
C ASP A 104 4.04 -23.01 32.04
N MET A 105 4.20 -22.28 30.93
CA MET A 105 5.44 -21.55 30.62
C MET A 105 5.47 -20.14 31.23
N HIS A 106 4.40 -19.78 31.93
CA HIS A 106 4.19 -18.42 32.44
C HIS A 106 3.93 -18.44 33.96
N TYR A 107 4.54 -19.37 34.68
CA TYR A 107 4.36 -19.53 36.13
C TYR A 107 4.90 -18.35 36.97
N GLU A 108 5.82 -17.55 36.41
CA GLU A 108 6.38 -16.37 37.06
C GLU A 108 5.60 -15.07 36.77
N MET A 109 4.54 -15.13 35.98
CA MET A 109 3.71 -13.97 35.68
C MET A 109 2.81 -13.62 36.87
N GLU A 110 2.50 -12.32 37.03
CA GLU A 110 1.44 -11.87 37.92
C GLU A 110 0.14 -12.61 37.59
N GLN A 111 -0.50 -13.20 38.60
CA GLN A 111 -1.63 -14.06 38.46
C GLN A 111 -2.80 -13.48 39.26
N GLU A 112 -3.93 -13.25 38.57
CA GLU A 112 -5.20 -12.98 39.19
C GLU A 112 -6.08 -14.22 39.14
N GLU A 113 -6.62 -14.63 40.31
CA GLU A 113 -7.45 -15.81 40.44
C GLU A 113 -8.92 -15.38 40.60
N HIS A 114 -9.77 -15.97 39.79
CA HIS A 114 -11.21 -15.66 39.80
C HIS A 114 -12.01 -16.94 39.98
N ASP A 115 -12.90 -16.95 40.93
CA ASP A 115 -13.90 -18.02 41.09
C ASP A 115 -15.11 -17.71 40.22
N VAL A 116 -15.51 -18.65 39.37
CA VAL A 116 -16.62 -18.51 38.45
C VAL A 116 -17.73 -19.47 38.88
N TYR A 117 -18.85 -18.92 39.27
CA TYR A 117 -20.03 -19.65 39.69
C TYR A 117 -21.06 -19.69 38.55
N PRO A 118 -22.03 -20.65 38.58
CA PRO A 118 -23.13 -20.65 37.63
C PRO A 118 -23.92 -19.35 37.70
N ASP A 119 -24.27 -18.80 36.51
CA ASP A 119 -25.12 -17.61 36.34
C ASP A 119 -26.55 -17.93 35.88
N ASP A 120 -26.92 -19.21 35.95
CA ASP A 120 -28.26 -19.69 35.61
C ASP A 120 -29.30 -19.15 36.64
N PRO A 121 -30.41 -18.55 36.19
CA PRO A 121 -31.44 -18.01 37.08
C PRO A 121 -32.05 -19.05 38.06
N ASP A 122 -32.00 -20.33 37.70
CA ASP A 122 -32.51 -21.42 38.51
C ASP A 122 -31.48 -21.94 39.54
N PHE A 123 -30.23 -21.41 39.50
CA PHE A 123 -29.16 -21.84 40.40
C PHE A 123 -29.20 -21.08 41.74
N ASP A 124 -29.29 -21.82 42.84
CA ASP A 124 -29.18 -21.29 44.22
C ASP A 124 -28.01 -21.99 44.94
N ILE A 125 -26.94 -21.26 45.21
CA ILE A 125 -25.76 -21.78 45.87
C ILE A 125 -26.03 -22.38 47.25
N ASN A 126 -27.04 -21.89 47.97
CA ASN A 126 -27.42 -22.39 49.30
C ASN A 126 -28.13 -23.77 49.26
N LYS A 127 -28.70 -24.14 48.10
CA LYS A 127 -29.34 -25.43 47.85
C LYS A 127 -28.45 -26.38 47.04
N ALA A 128 -27.38 -25.88 46.48
CA ALA A 128 -26.52 -26.62 45.57
C ALA A 128 -25.41 -27.38 46.33
N ARG A 129 -25.07 -28.55 45.83
CA ARG A 129 -23.94 -29.34 46.33
C ARG A 129 -22.79 -29.30 45.30
N LEU A 130 -21.59 -28.95 45.77
CA LEU A 130 -20.38 -29.02 44.94
C LEU A 130 -20.11 -30.48 44.51
N VAL A 131 -20.06 -30.75 43.21
CA VAL A 131 -19.88 -32.09 42.64
C VAL A 131 -18.41 -32.41 42.39
N THR A 132 -17.63 -31.39 42.02
CA THR A 132 -16.21 -31.54 41.67
C THR A 132 -15.34 -31.39 42.91
N THR A 133 -14.45 -32.36 43.14
CA THR A 133 -13.44 -32.28 44.21
C THR A 133 -12.34 -31.27 43.90
N ALA A 134 -12.15 -30.95 42.60
CA ALA A 134 -11.27 -29.87 42.11
C ALA A 134 -11.98 -29.10 40.99
N PRO A 135 -11.96 -27.75 41.02
CA PRO A 135 -12.55 -26.94 39.95
C PRO A 135 -11.81 -27.16 38.64
N ARG A 136 -12.51 -27.04 37.52
CA ARG A 136 -11.89 -27.02 36.21
C ARG A 136 -11.12 -25.71 36.05
N ILE A 137 -9.81 -25.78 35.79
CA ILE A 137 -8.95 -24.60 35.60
C ILE A 137 -9.02 -24.14 34.16
N CYS A 138 -9.38 -22.88 33.94
CA CYS A 138 -9.32 -22.20 32.66
C CYS A 138 -8.38 -21.01 32.78
N VAL A 139 -7.36 -20.94 31.93
CA VAL A 139 -6.36 -19.86 31.94
C VAL A 139 -6.61 -18.93 30.77
N ARG A 140 -6.55 -17.62 31.01
CA ARG A 140 -6.55 -16.55 30.01
C ARG A 140 -5.34 -15.66 30.22
N TYR A 141 -4.77 -15.15 29.15
CA TYR A 141 -3.68 -14.18 29.19
C TYR A 141 -4.17 -12.87 28.65
N GLU A 142 -4.14 -11.84 29.46
CA GLU A 142 -4.43 -10.46 29.12
C GLU A 142 -3.12 -9.73 28.84
N CYS A 143 -3.13 -8.81 27.90
CA CYS A 143 -2.03 -7.89 27.61
C CYS A 143 -2.51 -6.47 27.89
N VAL A 144 -2.09 -5.93 29.00
CA VAL A 144 -2.13 -4.48 29.21
C VAL A 144 -0.86 -3.92 28.57
N PRO A 145 -0.86 -2.74 27.91
CA PRO A 145 0.33 -2.21 27.28
C PRO A 145 1.54 -2.28 28.22
N MET A 146 2.60 -2.99 27.82
CA MET A 146 3.83 -3.27 28.56
C MET A 146 3.66 -4.18 29.80
N ARG A 147 2.52 -4.82 30.00
CA ARG A 147 2.26 -5.74 31.12
C ARG A 147 1.46 -6.95 30.66
N PHE A 148 1.86 -8.12 31.12
CA PHE A 148 1.12 -9.38 30.88
C PHE A 148 0.52 -9.85 32.21
N ILE A 149 -0.77 -10.15 32.20
CA ILE A 149 -1.49 -10.65 33.35
C ILE A 149 -1.97 -12.07 33.04
N LYS A 150 -1.75 -13.00 33.96
CA LYS A 150 -2.25 -14.37 33.87
C LYS A 150 -3.50 -14.51 34.74
N HIS A 151 -4.66 -14.54 34.10
CA HIS A 151 -5.92 -14.82 34.79
C HIS A 151 -6.13 -16.32 34.94
N VAL A 152 -6.42 -16.78 36.14
CA VAL A 152 -6.71 -18.19 36.44
C VAL A 152 -8.16 -18.29 36.93
N TYR A 153 -9.00 -18.87 36.09
CA TYR A 153 -10.42 -19.04 36.40
C TYR A 153 -10.66 -20.46 36.96
N ARG A 154 -11.21 -20.55 38.18
CA ARG A 154 -11.65 -21.79 38.82
C ARG A 154 -13.12 -21.96 38.54
N ILE A 155 -13.48 -22.89 37.67
CA ILE A 155 -14.86 -23.12 37.24
C ILE A 155 -15.46 -24.25 38.08
N HIS A 156 -16.44 -23.90 38.88
CA HIS A 156 -17.09 -24.84 39.78
C HIS A 156 -18.35 -25.44 39.13
N THR A 157 -18.60 -26.73 39.42
CA THR A 157 -19.79 -27.41 38.97
C THR A 157 -20.58 -27.86 40.21
N TYR A 158 -21.84 -27.50 40.28
CA TYR A 158 -22.76 -27.80 41.34
C TYR A 158 -23.86 -28.77 40.87
N ALA A 159 -24.41 -29.54 41.80
CA ALA A 159 -25.61 -30.31 41.55
C ALA A 159 -26.75 -29.78 42.43
N GLN A 160 -27.90 -29.50 41.81
CA GLN A 160 -29.12 -29.08 42.49
C GLN A 160 -30.33 -29.72 41.78
N ASP A 161 -31.22 -30.37 42.53
CA ASP A 161 -32.44 -31.01 42.02
C ASP A 161 -32.19 -31.97 40.83
N GLY A 162 -31.11 -32.75 40.89
CA GLY A 162 -30.72 -33.70 39.84
C GLY A 162 -30.14 -33.07 38.56
N ARG A 163 -29.99 -31.75 38.49
CA ARG A 163 -29.36 -30.99 37.38
C ARG A 163 -27.95 -30.56 37.78
N LEU A 164 -27.09 -30.48 36.77
CA LEU A 164 -25.72 -29.95 36.93
C LEU A 164 -25.69 -28.49 36.44
N PHE A 165 -25.06 -27.63 37.21
CA PHE A 165 -24.81 -26.23 36.93
C PHE A 165 -23.30 -25.99 36.95
N GLU A 166 -22.73 -25.66 35.81
CA GLU A 166 -21.32 -25.36 35.69
C GLU A 166 -21.11 -23.86 35.43
N GLY A 167 -20.12 -23.28 36.10
CA GLY A 167 -19.75 -21.88 35.86
C GLY A 167 -19.34 -21.64 34.40
N LYS A 168 -19.79 -20.56 33.81
CA LYS A 168 -19.47 -20.20 32.42
C LYS A 168 -18.02 -19.79 32.29
N THR A 169 -17.29 -20.44 31.38
CA THR A 169 -15.93 -20.05 31.07
C THR A 169 -15.93 -18.69 30.37
N PRO A 170 -15.08 -17.72 30.78
CA PRO A 170 -14.96 -16.47 30.09
C PRO A 170 -14.62 -16.66 28.61
N VAL A 171 -15.21 -15.81 27.78
CA VAL A 171 -15.04 -15.88 26.32
C VAL A 171 -13.59 -15.62 25.96
N SER A 172 -13.03 -16.43 25.09
CA SER A 172 -11.68 -16.23 24.56
C SER A 172 -11.75 -15.76 23.11
N ALA A 173 -10.70 -15.09 22.65
CA ALA A 173 -10.59 -14.62 21.28
C ALA A 173 -10.81 -15.73 20.23
N PHE A 174 -10.47 -16.96 20.57
CA PHE A 174 -10.65 -18.14 19.70
C PHE A 174 -11.05 -19.36 20.52
N LEU A 175 -11.82 -20.25 19.95
CA LEU A 175 -12.19 -21.50 20.57
C LEU A 175 -10.94 -22.26 21.08
N ASN A 176 -10.96 -22.68 22.34
CA ASN A 176 -9.84 -23.36 23.01
C ASN A 176 -8.53 -22.55 23.03
N SER A 177 -8.59 -21.24 23.05
CA SER A 177 -7.42 -20.36 23.18
C SER A 177 -7.26 -19.91 24.63
N SER A 178 -6.00 -19.80 25.07
CA SER A 178 -5.63 -19.15 26.33
C SER A 178 -5.26 -17.67 26.14
N TYR A 179 -5.47 -17.11 24.96
CA TYR A 179 -5.13 -15.74 24.64
C TYR A 179 -6.40 -14.92 24.56
N ASP A 180 -6.42 -13.83 25.29
CA ASP A 180 -7.46 -12.83 25.30
C ASP A 180 -7.45 -11.95 24.06
N GLY A 181 -8.54 -11.20 23.83
CA GLY A 181 -8.62 -10.24 22.72
C GLY A 181 -7.53 -9.18 22.76
N SER A 182 -7.20 -8.68 23.97
CA SER A 182 -6.14 -7.70 24.18
C SER A 182 -4.75 -8.23 23.79
N PHE A 183 -4.47 -9.51 24.02
CA PHE A 183 -3.21 -10.14 23.60
C PHE A 183 -3.06 -10.14 22.07
N ILE A 184 -4.14 -10.48 21.37
CA ILE A 184 -4.17 -10.45 19.90
C ILE A 184 -4.04 -9.01 19.39
N ALA A 185 -4.73 -8.07 20.03
CA ALA A 185 -4.65 -6.64 19.70
C ALA A 185 -3.22 -6.12 19.84
N GLY A 186 -2.53 -6.43 20.94
CA GLY A 186 -1.13 -6.04 21.16
C GLY A 186 -0.17 -6.63 20.14
N LEU A 187 -0.34 -7.91 19.79
CA LEU A 187 0.45 -8.56 18.74
C LEU A 187 0.25 -7.89 17.38
N MET A 188 -0.99 -7.53 17.03
CA MET A 188 -1.32 -6.87 15.78
C MET A 188 -0.83 -5.43 15.73
N GLU A 189 -0.97 -4.67 16.80
CA GLU A 189 -0.48 -3.29 16.88
C GLU A 189 1.03 -3.23 16.64
N LEU A 190 1.79 -4.04 17.37
CA LEU A 190 3.24 -4.12 17.21
C LEU A 190 3.65 -4.54 15.78
N ARG A 191 2.90 -5.45 15.17
CA ARG A 191 3.20 -5.95 13.83
C ARG A 191 2.83 -4.98 12.71
N TYR A 192 1.62 -4.40 12.74
CA TYR A 192 1.02 -3.70 11.61
C TYR A 192 1.05 -2.17 11.74
N ILE A 193 1.12 -1.63 12.95
CA ILE A 193 1.27 -0.19 13.20
C ILE A 193 2.74 0.16 13.48
N GLN A 194 3.39 -0.59 14.40
CA GLN A 194 4.78 -0.35 14.77
C GLN A 194 5.79 -1.01 13.81
N SER A 195 5.28 -1.78 12.83
CA SER A 195 6.09 -2.45 11.79
C SER A 195 7.18 -3.39 12.32
N LEU A 196 7.01 -3.97 13.50
CA LEU A 196 7.98 -4.89 14.08
C LEU A 196 7.91 -6.25 13.40
N PRO A 197 9.05 -6.88 13.06
CA PRO A 197 9.11 -8.29 12.67
C PRO A 197 8.67 -9.18 13.82
N VAL A 198 8.09 -10.35 13.50
CA VAL A 198 7.60 -11.29 14.52
C VAL A 198 8.69 -11.68 15.51
N GLU A 199 9.94 -11.86 15.07
CA GLU A 199 11.09 -12.13 15.95
C GLU A 199 11.29 -11.02 17.00
N ARG A 200 11.23 -9.75 16.58
CA ARG A 200 11.38 -8.63 17.51
C ARG A 200 10.20 -8.52 18.46
N ILE A 201 8.99 -8.85 18.03
CA ILE A 201 7.82 -8.89 18.91
C ILE A 201 7.99 -9.98 19.97
N ILE A 202 8.49 -11.16 19.60
CA ILE A 202 8.76 -12.25 20.53
C ILE A 202 9.80 -11.83 21.56
N ASN A 203 10.92 -11.25 21.12
CA ASN A 203 11.97 -10.76 22.03
C ASN A 203 11.45 -9.64 22.94
N TYR A 204 10.59 -8.77 22.41
CA TYR A 204 9.93 -7.72 23.20
C TYR A 204 9.02 -8.32 24.27
N PHE A 205 8.21 -9.31 23.94
CA PHE A 205 7.35 -10.01 24.90
C PHE A 205 8.18 -10.72 25.98
N GLU A 206 9.26 -11.38 25.58
CA GLU A 206 10.18 -12.07 26.48
C GLU A 206 10.84 -11.10 27.46
N SER A 207 11.24 -9.92 27.01
CA SER A 207 11.80 -8.87 27.89
C SER A 207 10.78 -8.31 28.89
N HIS A 208 9.48 -8.58 28.69
CA HIS A 208 8.39 -8.20 29.59
C HIS A 208 7.78 -9.44 30.31
N GLY A 209 8.54 -10.52 30.40
CA GLY A 209 8.17 -11.71 31.16
C GLY A 209 7.23 -12.68 30.46
N PHE A 210 6.97 -12.51 29.14
CA PHE A 210 6.06 -13.40 28.41
C PHE A 210 6.78 -14.17 27.29
N THR A 211 6.93 -15.49 27.45
CA THR A 211 7.55 -16.35 26.42
C THR A 211 6.54 -16.76 25.35
N LEU A 212 6.66 -16.20 24.13
CA LEU A 212 5.84 -16.54 22.98
C LEU A 212 6.66 -17.31 21.93
N LYS A 213 6.20 -18.50 21.54
CA LYS A 213 6.84 -19.26 20.47
C LYS A 213 6.48 -18.71 19.10
N LYS A 214 7.45 -18.62 18.20
CA LYS A 214 7.24 -18.11 16.83
C LYS A 214 6.12 -18.81 16.05
N PRO A 215 5.99 -20.15 16.06
CA PRO A 215 4.84 -20.81 15.41
C PRO A 215 3.50 -20.40 16.02
N THR A 216 3.46 -20.16 17.34
CA THR A 216 2.25 -19.71 18.04
C THR A 216 1.88 -18.29 17.60
N ALA A 217 2.84 -17.35 17.52
CA ALA A 217 2.60 -16.01 17.04
C ALA A 217 2.00 -16.00 15.61
N HIS A 218 2.59 -16.79 14.70
CA HIS A 218 2.05 -16.92 13.34
C HIS A 218 0.65 -17.54 13.31
N LYS A 219 0.38 -18.55 14.14
CA LYS A 219 -0.96 -19.18 14.23
C LYS A 219 -2.00 -18.23 14.81
N LEU A 220 -1.63 -17.38 15.76
CA LEU A 220 -2.52 -16.36 16.30
C LEU A 220 -2.89 -15.31 15.24
N MET A 221 -1.91 -14.83 14.46
CA MET A 221 -2.17 -13.91 13.35
C MET A 221 -3.02 -14.57 12.23
N GLU A 222 -2.84 -15.86 11.98
CA GLU A 222 -3.66 -16.62 11.04
C GLU A 222 -5.12 -16.68 11.51
N LYS A 223 -5.34 -17.04 12.78
CA LYS A 223 -6.69 -17.07 13.38
C LYS A 223 -7.33 -15.67 13.41
N ALA A 224 -6.54 -14.63 13.73
CA ALA A 224 -7.02 -13.26 13.70
C ALA A 224 -7.46 -12.83 12.28
N SER A 225 -6.70 -13.18 11.23
CA SER A 225 -7.11 -12.87 9.87
C SER A 225 -8.43 -13.53 9.48
N SER A 226 -8.66 -14.77 9.91
CA SER A 226 -9.92 -15.47 9.67
C SER A 226 -11.09 -14.83 10.45
N LEU A 227 -10.85 -14.40 11.69
CA LEU A 227 -11.87 -13.71 12.50
C LEU A 227 -12.29 -12.39 11.84
N PHE A 228 -11.35 -11.67 11.24
CA PHE A 228 -11.59 -10.36 10.64
C PHE A 228 -12.03 -10.41 9.17
N GLU A 229 -12.22 -11.58 8.57
CA GLU A 229 -12.60 -11.71 7.17
C GLU A 229 -13.92 -10.98 6.84
N ASN A 230 -14.92 -11.05 7.72
CA ASN A 230 -16.18 -10.34 7.52
C ASN A 230 -16.04 -8.82 7.70
N LEU A 231 -15.23 -8.37 8.66
CA LEU A 231 -14.88 -6.94 8.77
C LEU A 231 -14.14 -6.45 7.52
N TYR A 232 -13.19 -7.23 7.02
CA TYR A 232 -12.51 -6.93 5.77
C TYR A 232 -13.47 -6.81 4.58
N LYS A 233 -14.42 -7.74 4.45
CA LYS A 233 -15.49 -7.67 3.42
C LYS A 233 -16.32 -6.40 3.54
N CYS A 234 -16.71 -6.03 4.78
CA CYS A 234 -17.46 -4.80 5.03
C CYS A 234 -16.65 -3.55 4.67
N ILE A 235 -15.38 -3.48 5.08
CA ILE A 235 -14.50 -2.35 4.74
C ILE A 235 -14.36 -2.24 3.22
N ARG A 236 -14.09 -3.37 2.51
CA ARG A 236 -13.98 -3.40 1.06
C ARG A 236 -15.26 -2.88 0.38
N GLN A 237 -16.42 -3.41 0.76
CA GLN A 237 -17.70 -2.96 0.20
C GLN A 237 -17.93 -1.47 0.42
N THR A 238 -17.62 -0.97 1.61
CA THR A 238 -17.80 0.44 1.97
C THR A 238 -16.85 1.34 1.16
N ALA A 239 -15.58 0.96 1.03
CA ALA A 239 -14.61 1.71 0.24
C ALA A 239 -14.98 1.74 -1.26
N LEU A 240 -15.43 0.60 -1.83
CA LEU A 240 -15.83 0.51 -3.23
C LEU A 240 -17.13 1.29 -3.54
N SER A 241 -18.03 1.42 -2.57
CA SER A 241 -19.25 2.19 -2.71
C SER A 241 -19.06 3.71 -2.55
N ASP A 242 -17.88 4.15 -2.10
CA ASP A 242 -17.58 5.58 -1.96
C ASP A 242 -17.63 6.28 -3.33
N PRO A 243 -18.29 7.45 -3.48
CA PRO A 243 -18.30 8.17 -4.74
C PRO A 243 -16.94 8.71 -5.16
N TYR A 244 -16.01 8.88 -4.22
CA TYR A 244 -14.64 9.31 -4.49
C TYR A 244 -13.62 8.34 -3.87
N LYS A 245 -12.90 7.63 -4.73
CA LYS A 245 -11.89 6.63 -4.36
C LYS A 245 -10.52 7.05 -4.84
N ALA A 246 -9.51 6.64 -4.09
CA ALA A 246 -8.11 6.74 -4.49
C ALA A 246 -7.50 5.34 -4.52
N ALA A 247 -6.69 5.07 -5.54
CA ALA A 247 -6.06 3.76 -5.74
C ALA A 247 -4.57 3.89 -6.06
N ASP A 248 -3.80 2.91 -5.58
CA ASP A 248 -2.36 2.77 -5.82
C ASP A 248 -1.96 1.32 -5.60
N GLU A 249 -0.77 0.90 -6.00
CA GLU A 249 -0.24 -0.41 -5.66
C GLU A 249 1.12 -0.31 -4.98
N THR A 250 1.38 -1.28 -4.11
CA THR A 250 2.69 -1.42 -3.47
C THR A 250 3.18 -2.85 -3.56
N TYR A 251 4.48 -3.05 -3.72
CA TYR A 251 5.03 -4.40 -3.78
C TYR A 251 5.50 -4.89 -2.42
N TYR A 252 5.51 -6.21 -2.28
CA TYR A 252 6.19 -6.90 -1.20
C TYR A 252 6.92 -8.13 -1.75
N LYS A 253 8.03 -8.54 -1.14
CA LYS A 253 8.70 -9.79 -1.49
C LYS A 253 7.95 -10.95 -0.83
N ILE A 254 7.80 -12.05 -1.56
CA ILE A 254 7.10 -13.25 -1.12
C ILE A 254 8.03 -14.44 -1.31
N LEU A 255 8.15 -15.26 -0.28
CA LEU A 255 8.86 -16.53 -0.41
C LEU A 255 7.98 -17.52 -1.17
N VAL A 256 8.55 -18.13 -2.19
CA VAL A 256 7.89 -19.14 -3.03
C VAL A 256 8.76 -20.39 -3.12
N PRO A 257 8.15 -21.59 -3.27
CA PRO A 257 8.90 -22.83 -3.40
C PRO A 257 9.80 -22.86 -4.64
N GLU A 258 9.30 -22.27 -5.74
CA GLU A 258 9.99 -22.23 -7.01
C GLU A 258 11.18 -21.26 -6.95
N LYS A 259 12.35 -21.73 -7.39
CA LYS A 259 13.53 -20.89 -7.51
C LYS A 259 13.54 -20.15 -8.85
N ASN A 260 13.80 -18.84 -8.82
CA ASN A 260 14.00 -18.07 -10.04
C ASN A 260 15.35 -18.43 -10.72
N SER A 261 15.61 -17.83 -11.90
CA SER A 261 16.87 -18.02 -12.67
C SER A 261 18.15 -17.75 -11.87
N LYS A 262 18.06 -17.01 -10.75
CA LYS A 262 19.17 -16.70 -9.83
C LYS A 262 19.21 -17.65 -8.62
N GLY A 263 18.48 -18.76 -8.64
CA GLY A 263 18.41 -19.75 -7.57
C GLY A 263 17.68 -19.27 -6.29
N LYS A 264 16.94 -18.15 -6.33
CA LYS A 264 16.24 -17.56 -5.19
C LYS A 264 14.75 -17.88 -5.23
N GLY A 265 14.24 -18.52 -4.18
CA GLY A 265 12.80 -18.72 -3.94
C GLY A 265 12.09 -17.46 -3.44
N VAL A 266 12.25 -16.34 -4.16
CA VAL A 266 11.64 -15.04 -3.81
C VAL A 266 11.01 -14.43 -5.04
N ARG A 267 9.73 -14.08 -4.93
CA ARG A 267 8.98 -13.37 -5.97
C ARG A 267 8.55 -11.99 -5.46
N LYS A 268 8.48 -11.02 -6.35
CA LYS A 268 7.87 -9.72 -6.09
C LYS A 268 6.36 -9.87 -6.30
N GLY A 269 5.57 -9.71 -5.25
CA GLY A 269 4.12 -9.67 -5.31
C GLY A 269 3.60 -8.26 -5.05
N TYR A 270 2.35 -7.97 -5.46
CA TYR A 270 1.74 -6.66 -5.34
C TYR A 270 0.50 -6.72 -4.45
N LEU A 271 0.32 -5.66 -3.70
CA LEU A 271 -0.87 -5.33 -2.93
C LEU A 271 -1.49 -4.10 -3.59
N TRP A 272 -2.73 -4.20 -3.99
CA TRP A 272 -3.52 -3.08 -4.49
C TRP A 272 -4.19 -2.42 -3.31
N VAL A 273 -4.08 -1.11 -3.24
CA VAL A 273 -4.61 -0.32 -2.12
C VAL A 273 -5.69 0.59 -2.65
N VAL A 274 -6.88 0.49 -2.08
CA VAL A 274 -8.02 1.35 -2.43
C VAL A 274 -8.52 2.04 -1.18
N VAL A 275 -8.72 3.33 -1.28
CA VAL A 275 -9.20 4.20 -0.21
C VAL A 275 -10.49 4.86 -0.64
N GLY A 276 -11.57 4.65 0.10
CA GLY A 276 -12.77 5.49 0.04
C GLY A 276 -12.48 6.79 0.79
N ILE A 277 -12.46 7.89 0.08
CA ILE A 277 -12.05 9.20 0.61
C ILE A 277 -13.04 9.71 1.65
N ASN A 278 -14.33 9.67 1.32
CA ASN A 278 -15.40 10.18 2.18
C ASN A 278 -15.69 9.21 3.33
N THR A 279 -15.72 7.93 3.03
CA THR A 279 -15.98 6.86 4.01
C THR A 279 -14.80 6.58 4.94
N ARG A 280 -13.58 7.08 4.58
CA ARG A 280 -12.34 6.86 5.33
C ARG A 280 -12.03 5.37 5.54
N MET A 281 -12.41 4.55 4.57
CA MET A 281 -12.13 3.12 4.54
C MET A 281 -10.98 2.83 3.60
N ILE A 282 -10.03 2.04 4.06
CA ILE A 282 -8.89 1.59 3.25
C ILE A 282 -8.87 0.07 3.25
N TYR A 283 -8.75 -0.53 2.08
CA TYR A 283 -8.53 -1.95 1.99
C TYR A 283 -7.40 -2.30 1.02
N LEU A 284 -6.78 -3.42 1.32
CA LEU A 284 -5.71 -3.98 0.52
C LEU A 284 -6.21 -5.25 -0.16
N LEU A 285 -6.14 -5.29 -1.49
CA LEU A 285 -6.41 -6.49 -2.26
C LEU A 285 -5.09 -7.20 -2.57
N TYR A 286 -5.03 -8.49 -2.27
CA TYR A 286 -3.96 -9.38 -2.68
C TYR A 286 -4.54 -10.47 -3.57
N ASP A 287 -4.10 -10.54 -4.82
CA ASP A 287 -4.51 -11.56 -5.79
C ASP A 287 -3.26 -12.28 -6.30
N ASP A 288 -2.83 -13.26 -5.53
CA ASP A 288 -1.64 -14.09 -5.77
C ASP A 288 -0.36 -13.29 -6.14
N GLY A 289 -0.34 -12.04 -5.70
CA GLY A 289 0.74 -11.09 -5.99
C GLY A 289 0.76 -10.57 -7.41
N SER A 290 -0.30 -10.75 -8.17
CA SER A 290 -0.43 -10.29 -9.54
C SER A 290 -0.47 -8.76 -9.63
N ARG A 291 0.26 -8.20 -10.61
CA ARG A 291 0.15 -6.80 -11.06
C ARG A 291 -0.62 -6.70 -12.37
N SER A 292 -1.35 -7.74 -12.75
CA SER A 292 -2.13 -7.76 -13.98
C SER A 292 -3.23 -6.69 -13.94
N GLU A 293 -3.45 -6.02 -15.07
CA GLU A 293 -4.55 -5.07 -15.24
C GLU A 293 -5.92 -5.70 -14.93
N LYS A 294 -6.08 -6.99 -15.23
CA LYS A 294 -7.33 -7.73 -14.98
C LYS A 294 -7.74 -7.66 -13.50
N VAL A 295 -6.77 -7.69 -12.58
CA VAL A 295 -7.05 -7.63 -11.13
C VAL A 295 -7.76 -6.33 -10.78
N ILE A 296 -7.16 -5.19 -11.15
CA ILE A 296 -7.70 -3.88 -10.76
C ILE A 296 -8.94 -3.50 -11.56
N LEU A 297 -9.03 -3.92 -12.83
CA LEU A 297 -10.23 -3.67 -13.65
C LEU A 297 -11.43 -4.50 -13.15
N ASN A 298 -11.22 -5.75 -12.74
CA ASN A 298 -12.28 -6.54 -12.09
C ASN A 298 -12.74 -5.92 -10.77
N GLU A 299 -11.83 -5.31 -10.03
CA GLU A 299 -12.12 -4.73 -8.73
C GLU A 299 -12.82 -3.38 -8.85
N LEU A 300 -12.32 -2.48 -9.70
CA LEU A 300 -12.82 -1.11 -9.81
C LEU A 300 -13.84 -0.90 -10.93
N GLY A 301 -13.86 -1.78 -11.94
CA GLY A 301 -14.70 -1.58 -13.13
C GLY A 301 -16.21 -1.54 -12.87
N GLY A 302 -16.69 -2.09 -11.76
CA GLY A 302 -18.07 -1.99 -11.29
C GLY A 302 -18.37 -0.77 -10.42
N CYS A 303 -17.38 0.06 -10.11
CA CYS A 303 -17.54 1.24 -9.28
C CYS A 303 -18.21 2.39 -10.04
N LYS A 304 -18.66 3.40 -9.30
CA LYS A 304 -19.21 4.65 -9.83
C LYS A 304 -18.51 5.83 -9.19
N GLY A 305 -18.47 6.96 -9.92
CA GLY A 305 -17.89 8.21 -9.45
C GLY A 305 -16.39 8.35 -9.76
N ILE A 306 -15.67 9.05 -8.90
CA ILE A 306 -14.29 9.45 -9.15
C ILE A 306 -13.32 8.39 -8.65
N ILE A 307 -12.29 8.08 -9.46
CA ILE A 307 -11.15 7.26 -9.08
C ILE A 307 -9.87 8.05 -9.33
N GLN A 308 -9.15 8.38 -8.27
CA GLN A 308 -7.85 9.03 -8.35
C GLN A 308 -6.72 8.00 -8.29
N SER A 309 -5.78 8.09 -9.24
CA SER A 309 -4.65 7.15 -9.33
C SER A 309 -3.41 7.82 -9.95
N ASP A 310 -2.30 7.10 -10.02
CA ASP A 310 -1.22 7.50 -10.91
C ASP A 310 -1.56 7.17 -12.38
N GLY A 311 -0.64 7.51 -13.31
CA GLY A 311 -0.79 7.23 -14.75
C GLY A 311 -0.42 5.81 -15.16
N TYR A 312 -0.50 4.83 -14.27
CA TYR A 312 -0.27 3.44 -14.63
C TYR A 312 -1.36 2.95 -15.61
N SER A 313 -0.93 2.33 -16.69
CA SER A 313 -1.77 1.96 -17.83
C SER A 313 -3.11 1.26 -17.48
N PRO A 314 -3.18 0.33 -16.52
CA PRO A 314 -4.46 -0.26 -16.11
C PRO A 314 -5.48 0.73 -15.59
N TYR A 315 -5.07 1.75 -14.82
CA TYR A 315 -6.00 2.76 -14.34
C TYR A 315 -6.55 3.64 -15.48
N ARG A 316 -5.71 3.97 -16.47
CA ARG A 316 -6.16 4.74 -17.66
C ARG A 316 -7.23 4.02 -18.47
N LYS A 317 -7.29 2.68 -18.44
CA LYS A 317 -8.36 1.93 -19.10
C LYS A 317 -9.75 2.17 -18.50
N LEU A 318 -9.81 2.63 -17.24
CA LEU A 318 -11.06 3.03 -16.60
C LEU A 318 -11.68 4.31 -17.19
N GLU A 319 -10.95 5.05 -18.05
CA GLU A 319 -11.47 6.21 -18.80
C GLU A 319 -12.21 5.81 -20.08
N SER A 320 -12.19 4.53 -20.45
CA SER A 320 -12.82 4.06 -21.70
C SER A 320 -14.35 3.96 -21.58
N ASP A 321 -15.02 3.95 -22.71
CA ASP A 321 -16.47 3.76 -22.82
C ASP A 321 -16.98 2.46 -22.19
N ALA A 322 -16.09 1.50 -21.91
CA ALA A 322 -16.43 0.30 -21.16
C ALA A 322 -16.81 0.58 -19.69
N TYR A 323 -16.41 1.74 -19.16
CA TYR A 323 -16.63 2.13 -17.75
C TYR A 323 -17.29 3.52 -17.63
N PRO A 324 -18.48 3.75 -18.24
CA PRO A 324 -19.08 5.09 -18.40
C PRO A 324 -19.49 5.76 -17.09
N HIS A 325 -19.45 5.01 -15.97
CA HIS A 325 -19.80 5.54 -14.64
C HIS A 325 -18.58 5.95 -13.81
N ILE A 326 -17.37 5.86 -14.40
CA ILE A 326 -16.11 6.17 -13.74
C ILE A 326 -15.51 7.42 -14.37
N THR A 327 -15.16 8.40 -13.55
CA THR A 327 -14.29 9.50 -13.93
C THR A 327 -12.93 9.29 -13.27
N ARG A 328 -11.91 8.99 -14.05
CA ARG A 328 -10.55 8.88 -13.50
C ARG A 328 -9.89 10.26 -13.48
N ILE A 329 -9.23 10.59 -12.37
CA ILE A 329 -8.38 11.78 -12.23
C ILE A 329 -6.96 11.37 -11.81
N PRO A 330 -5.91 12.08 -12.26
CA PRO A 330 -4.53 11.72 -11.96
C PRO A 330 -4.04 12.34 -10.66
N CYS A 331 -2.85 11.94 -10.26
CA CYS A 331 -2.07 12.56 -9.18
C CYS A 331 -1.08 13.58 -9.76
N LEU A 332 -1.29 14.88 -9.53
CA LEU A 332 -0.38 15.92 -10.01
C LEU A 332 1.04 15.81 -9.44
N GLN A 333 1.23 15.23 -8.25
CA GLN A 333 2.57 15.00 -7.70
C GLN A 333 3.39 14.00 -8.54
N HIS A 334 2.76 12.99 -9.13
CA HIS A 334 3.43 12.07 -10.03
C HIS A 334 3.84 12.77 -11.34
N ILE A 335 2.97 13.62 -11.89
CA ILE A 335 3.26 14.45 -13.06
C ILE A 335 4.43 15.40 -12.73
N LYS A 336 4.31 16.19 -11.67
CA LYS A 336 5.33 17.12 -11.22
C LYS A 336 6.70 16.46 -11.03
N ARG A 337 6.74 15.27 -10.42
CA ARG A 337 7.97 14.52 -10.20
C ARG A 337 8.67 14.15 -11.52
N LYS A 338 7.90 13.86 -12.58
CA LYS A 338 8.47 13.60 -13.91
C LYS A 338 9.26 14.78 -14.45
N PHE A 339 8.75 16.01 -14.27
CA PHE A 339 9.44 17.22 -14.69
C PHE A 339 10.61 17.59 -13.77
N ILE A 340 10.49 17.39 -12.45
CA ILE A 340 11.62 17.55 -11.52
C ILE A 340 12.77 16.59 -11.87
N ASP A 341 12.45 15.37 -12.29
CA ASP A 341 13.43 14.37 -12.67
C ASP A 341 14.21 14.73 -13.95
N CYS A 342 13.77 15.70 -14.75
CA CYS A 342 14.50 16.22 -15.91
C CYS A 342 15.78 16.97 -15.51
N GLY A 343 15.87 17.48 -14.29
CA GLY A 343 17.04 18.19 -13.78
C GLY A 343 16.86 19.72 -13.75
N GLU A 344 17.83 20.36 -13.11
CA GLU A 344 17.78 21.82 -12.91
C GLU A 344 18.18 22.63 -14.16
N ASP A 345 18.80 22.01 -15.15
CA ASP A 345 19.23 22.67 -16.37
C ASP A 345 18.17 22.68 -17.48
N GLU A 346 16.96 22.14 -17.21
CA GLU A 346 15.88 22.06 -18.17
C GLU A 346 14.82 23.15 -17.91
N PRO A 347 14.86 24.29 -18.65
CA PRO A 347 14.02 25.46 -18.36
C PRO A 347 12.51 25.19 -18.54
N ASP A 348 12.14 24.40 -19.56
CA ASP A 348 10.73 24.08 -19.81
C ASP A 348 10.15 23.21 -18.70
N ALA A 349 10.91 22.23 -18.21
CA ALA A 349 10.52 21.41 -17.09
C ALA A 349 10.35 22.25 -15.81
N LYS A 350 11.25 23.21 -15.56
CA LYS A 350 11.09 24.16 -14.44
C LYS A 350 9.81 24.98 -14.57
N ARG A 351 9.53 25.50 -15.76
CA ARG A 351 8.32 26.30 -15.99
C ARG A 351 7.06 25.51 -15.68
N ILE A 352 6.98 24.25 -16.16
CA ILE A 352 5.82 23.38 -15.86
C ILE A 352 5.73 23.09 -14.34
N VAL A 353 6.84 22.85 -13.65
CA VAL A 353 6.87 22.66 -12.20
C VAL A 353 6.38 23.89 -11.45
N GLU A 354 6.75 25.11 -11.89
CA GLU A 354 6.28 26.38 -11.31
C GLU A 354 4.76 26.56 -11.50
N LEU A 355 4.25 26.27 -12.69
CA LEU A 355 2.81 26.34 -12.99
C LEU A 355 2.01 25.33 -12.15
N ILE A 356 2.49 24.09 -12.01
CA ILE A 356 1.88 23.11 -11.11
C ILE A 356 1.93 23.60 -9.66
N ASN A 357 3.04 24.22 -9.20
CA ASN A 357 3.11 24.81 -7.87
C ASN A 357 2.09 25.94 -7.68
N THR A 358 1.84 26.73 -8.72
CA THR A 358 0.83 27.79 -8.71
C THR A 358 -0.59 27.22 -8.56
N LEU A 359 -0.89 26.06 -9.19
CA LEU A 359 -2.14 25.33 -8.94
C LEU A 359 -2.27 24.96 -7.45
N TYR A 360 -1.23 24.37 -6.85
CA TYR A 360 -1.24 24.03 -5.41
C TYR A 360 -1.37 25.26 -4.52
N GLN A 361 -0.70 26.36 -4.83
CA GLN A 361 -0.80 27.61 -4.05
C GLN A 361 -2.23 28.16 -4.07
N ASN A 362 -2.90 28.12 -5.21
CA ASN A 362 -4.30 28.55 -5.30
C ASN A 362 -5.23 27.63 -4.51
N GLU A 363 -5.03 26.31 -4.59
CA GLU A 363 -5.82 25.33 -3.85
C GLU A 363 -5.66 25.47 -2.33
N HIS A 364 -4.48 25.90 -1.85
CA HIS A 364 -4.21 26.06 -0.42
C HIS A 364 -4.69 27.39 0.18
N LYS A 365 -5.17 28.33 -0.66
CA LYS A 365 -5.74 29.61 -0.16
C LYS A 365 -6.96 29.40 0.72
N HIS A 366 -7.73 28.37 0.39
CA HIS A 366 -8.95 28.03 1.10
C HIS A 366 -8.97 26.54 1.41
N LYS A 367 -9.65 26.18 2.48
CA LYS A 367 -9.79 24.77 2.88
C LYS A 367 -11.26 24.47 3.15
N ILE A 368 -11.81 23.49 2.46
CA ILE A 368 -13.18 23.03 2.65
C ILE A 368 -13.41 22.67 4.13
N GLY A 369 -14.52 23.16 4.68
CA GLY A 369 -14.89 22.96 6.08
C GLY A 369 -14.18 23.90 7.06
N VAL A 370 -13.31 24.81 6.60
CA VAL A 370 -12.67 25.85 7.43
C VAL A 370 -13.26 27.20 7.03
N ASP A 371 -13.57 28.04 8.01
CA ASP A 371 -14.15 29.39 7.84
C ASP A 371 -15.42 29.41 6.94
N GLY A 372 -16.19 28.32 6.96
CA GLY A 372 -17.41 28.20 6.16
C GLY A 372 -17.19 27.92 4.68
N TRP A 373 -15.94 27.66 4.23
CA TRP A 373 -15.65 27.38 2.82
C TRP A 373 -16.28 26.05 2.39
N THR A 374 -17.14 26.10 1.36
CA THR A 374 -17.91 24.95 0.87
C THR A 374 -17.28 24.34 -0.39
N VAL A 375 -17.74 23.13 -0.76
CA VAL A 375 -17.36 22.45 -2.00
C VAL A 375 -17.73 23.29 -3.23
N GLU A 376 -18.92 23.91 -3.22
CA GLU A 376 -19.42 24.76 -4.31
C GLU A 376 -18.56 26.01 -4.48
N GLN A 377 -18.19 26.66 -3.37
CA GLN A 377 -17.28 27.81 -3.40
C GLN A 377 -15.91 27.42 -3.92
N ASN A 378 -15.41 26.25 -3.54
CA ASN A 378 -14.14 25.74 -4.04
C ASN A 378 -14.21 25.45 -5.55
N LEU A 379 -15.30 24.89 -6.04
CA LEU A 379 -15.51 24.69 -7.48
C LEU A 379 -15.50 26.01 -8.25
N VAL A 380 -16.22 27.03 -7.76
CA VAL A 380 -16.22 28.38 -8.37
C VAL A 380 -14.79 28.96 -8.36
N HIS A 381 -14.06 28.81 -7.27
CA HIS A 381 -12.67 29.28 -7.18
C HIS A 381 -11.77 28.56 -8.21
N ARG A 382 -11.88 27.24 -8.33
CA ARG A 382 -11.15 26.43 -9.32
C ARG A 382 -11.42 26.87 -10.75
N LYS A 383 -12.69 27.09 -11.09
CA LYS A 383 -13.11 27.58 -12.43
C LYS A 383 -12.55 28.95 -12.76
N LYS A 384 -12.18 29.76 -11.78
CA LYS A 384 -11.61 31.09 -11.98
C LYS A 384 -10.10 31.07 -12.22
N TYR A 385 -9.32 30.21 -11.51
CA TYR A 385 -7.87 30.26 -11.61
C TYR A 385 -7.25 29.14 -12.48
N ALA A 386 -7.91 27.98 -12.54
CA ALA A 386 -7.29 26.83 -13.19
C ALA A 386 -7.21 26.95 -14.73
N PRO A 387 -8.20 27.49 -15.45
CA PRO A 387 -8.15 27.59 -16.91
C PRO A 387 -6.93 28.32 -17.42
N ASP A 388 -6.58 29.47 -16.83
CA ASP A 388 -5.44 30.28 -17.26
C ASP A 388 -4.11 29.51 -17.05
N ILE A 389 -3.93 28.90 -15.88
CA ILE A 389 -2.69 28.15 -15.56
C ILE A 389 -2.58 26.89 -16.41
N LEU A 390 -3.69 26.18 -16.63
CA LEU A 390 -3.72 25.01 -17.52
C LEU A 390 -3.47 25.41 -18.98
N GLY A 391 -3.96 26.58 -19.41
CA GLY A 391 -3.63 27.17 -20.71
C GLY A 391 -2.13 27.36 -20.86
N GLU A 392 -1.49 28.05 -19.91
CA GLU A 392 -0.04 28.25 -19.93
C GLU A 392 0.74 26.91 -19.94
N ILE A 393 0.31 25.90 -19.17
CA ILE A 393 0.96 24.57 -19.21
C ILE A 393 0.83 23.96 -20.60
N LYS A 394 -0.33 24.10 -21.24
CA LYS A 394 -0.57 23.58 -22.59
C LYS A 394 0.30 24.28 -23.61
N ASP A 395 0.39 25.61 -23.54
CA ASP A 395 1.24 26.42 -24.44
C ASP A 395 2.70 26.00 -24.35
N VAL A 396 3.23 25.83 -23.12
CA VAL A 396 4.60 25.31 -22.93
C VAL A 396 4.80 23.91 -23.55
N LEU A 397 3.78 23.03 -23.42
CA LEU A 397 3.87 21.69 -24.03
C LEU A 397 3.83 21.78 -25.56
N ASP A 398 2.99 22.65 -26.13
CA ASP A 398 2.86 22.86 -27.57
C ASP A 398 4.18 23.44 -28.12
N ASP A 399 4.77 24.45 -27.47
CA ASP A 399 6.06 25.04 -27.84
C ASP A 399 7.21 24.01 -27.85
N ILE A 400 7.25 23.12 -26.82
CA ILE A 400 8.24 22.04 -26.76
C ILE A 400 8.09 21.07 -27.95
N GLU A 401 6.87 20.75 -28.33
CA GLU A 401 6.60 19.81 -29.43
C GLU A 401 6.84 20.45 -30.79
N GLU A 402 6.50 21.73 -30.98
CA GLU A 402 6.70 22.49 -32.21
C GLU A 402 8.18 22.70 -32.53
N ARG A 403 9.03 22.93 -31.51
CA ARG A 403 10.49 23.02 -31.70
C ARG A 403 11.10 21.76 -32.31
N GLY A 404 10.48 20.60 -32.08
CA GLY A 404 10.90 19.33 -32.65
C GLY A 404 12.28 18.84 -32.22
N ASP A 405 12.88 19.44 -31.17
CA ASP A 405 14.21 19.16 -30.65
C ASP A 405 14.22 18.13 -29.49
N LEU A 406 13.05 17.56 -29.16
CA LEU A 406 12.92 16.54 -28.14
C LEU A 406 13.71 15.28 -28.50
N LEU A 407 14.81 15.05 -27.80
CA LEU A 407 15.64 13.87 -28.01
C LEU A 407 14.86 12.59 -27.63
N PRO A 408 14.90 11.55 -28.48
CA PRO A 408 14.30 10.26 -28.16
C PRO A 408 14.86 9.71 -26.85
N LYS A 409 13.95 9.24 -25.96
CA LYS A 409 14.30 8.69 -24.64
C LYS A 409 14.89 9.69 -23.63
N SER A 410 14.85 11.01 -23.89
CA SER A 410 15.15 12.02 -22.87
C SER A 410 14.10 11.99 -21.76
N GLU A 411 14.48 12.44 -20.57
CA GLU A 411 13.55 12.53 -19.43
C GLU A 411 12.42 13.54 -19.74
N LEU A 412 12.76 14.67 -20.42
CA LEU A 412 11.78 15.67 -20.82
C LEU A 412 10.73 15.09 -21.78
N LYS A 413 11.15 14.35 -22.82
CA LYS A 413 10.18 13.67 -23.71
C LYS A 413 9.29 12.69 -22.95
N GLY A 414 9.88 11.98 -21.99
CA GLY A 414 9.11 11.08 -21.11
C GLY A 414 8.08 11.82 -20.26
N ALA A 415 8.45 12.97 -19.70
CA ALA A 415 7.58 13.81 -18.89
C ALA A 415 6.44 14.45 -19.70
N VAL A 416 6.79 15.02 -20.87
CA VAL A 416 5.81 15.60 -21.82
C VAL A 416 4.80 14.54 -22.27
N THR A 417 5.28 13.40 -22.74
CA THR A 417 4.41 12.28 -23.17
C THR A 417 3.49 11.82 -22.02
N TYR A 418 4.03 11.74 -20.80
CA TYR A 418 3.23 11.36 -19.63
C TYR A 418 2.12 12.38 -19.36
N LEU A 419 2.44 13.69 -19.35
CA LEU A 419 1.45 14.73 -19.10
C LEU A 419 0.41 14.81 -20.23
N ARG A 420 0.82 14.67 -21.50
CA ARG A 420 -0.12 14.62 -22.64
C ARG A 420 -1.12 13.47 -22.50
N ASN A 421 -0.63 12.30 -22.11
CA ASN A 421 -1.50 11.14 -21.88
C ASN A 421 -2.48 11.31 -20.72
N GLU A 422 -2.16 12.17 -19.76
CA GLU A 422 -2.98 12.46 -18.59
C GLU A 422 -3.80 13.75 -18.75
N TRP A 423 -3.66 14.49 -19.87
CA TRP A 423 -4.14 15.86 -20.00
C TRP A 423 -5.64 16.03 -19.70
N ASN A 424 -6.48 15.22 -20.31
CA ASN A 424 -7.93 15.31 -20.11
C ASN A 424 -8.30 15.04 -18.64
N ALA A 425 -7.70 14.02 -18.07
CA ALA A 425 -7.92 13.67 -16.67
C ALA A 425 -7.37 14.74 -15.69
N VAL A 426 -6.29 15.49 -16.06
CA VAL A 426 -5.81 16.66 -15.31
C VAL A 426 -6.83 17.77 -15.29
N VAL A 427 -7.44 18.08 -16.46
CA VAL A 427 -8.49 19.08 -16.57
C VAL A 427 -9.71 18.69 -15.72
N ASP A 428 -10.05 17.41 -15.69
CA ASP A 428 -11.18 16.88 -14.93
C ASP A 428 -11.05 17.05 -13.42
N ILE A 429 -9.82 17.12 -12.86
CA ILE A 429 -9.64 17.44 -11.43
C ILE A 429 -10.39 18.72 -11.05
N PHE A 430 -10.32 19.75 -11.91
CA PHE A 430 -10.87 21.08 -11.64
C PHE A 430 -12.37 21.21 -11.99
N ASN A 431 -12.99 20.13 -12.45
CA ASN A 431 -14.44 20.05 -12.66
C ASN A 431 -15.22 19.70 -11.38
N TYR A 432 -14.52 19.34 -10.30
CA TYR A 432 -15.08 18.99 -9.00
C TYR A 432 -14.54 19.94 -7.93
N GLY A 433 -15.32 20.22 -6.91
CA GLY A 433 -14.90 21.09 -5.81
C GLY A 433 -14.22 20.36 -4.67
N ASP A 434 -14.40 19.05 -4.53
CA ASP A 434 -13.99 18.21 -3.41
C ASP A 434 -12.85 17.21 -3.73
N THR A 435 -12.37 17.19 -4.98
CA THR A 435 -11.23 16.35 -5.35
C THR A 435 -9.90 16.90 -4.83
N TYR A 436 -8.95 16.02 -4.56
CA TYR A 436 -7.59 16.42 -4.24
C TYR A 436 -6.74 16.53 -5.51
N LEU A 437 -5.74 17.42 -5.50
CA LEU A 437 -4.78 17.52 -6.60
C LEU A 437 -3.81 16.33 -6.65
N ASP A 438 -3.69 15.60 -5.57
CA ASP A 438 -2.76 14.48 -5.46
C ASP A 438 -3.33 13.29 -4.70
N ASN A 439 -2.64 12.15 -4.83
CA ASN A 439 -2.99 10.88 -4.22
C ASN A 439 -2.26 10.65 -2.87
N ASN A 440 -1.87 11.74 -2.18
CA ASN A 440 -1.06 11.68 -0.95
C ASN A 440 -1.72 10.88 0.18
N ILE A 441 -3.05 10.76 0.18
CA ILE A 441 -3.77 9.96 1.19
C ILE A 441 -3.34 8.50 1.07
N VAL A 442 -3.39 7.93 -0.14
CA VAL A 442 -2.96 6.54 -0.39
C VAL A 442 -1.46 6.38 -0.18
N GLU A 443 -0.66 7.33 -0.66
CA GLU A 443 0.80 7.28 -0.49
C GLU A 443 1.19 7.24 0.99
N ARG A 444 0.54 8.04 1.85
CA ARG A 444 0.76 8.00 3.30
C ARG A 444 0.41 6.65 3.91
N MET A 445 -0.67 6.03 3.46
CA MET A 445 -1.04 4.68 3.93
C MET A 445 -0.05 3.63 3.42
N ASN A 446 0.35 3.69 2.16
CA ASN A 446 1.39 2.83 1.58
C ASN A 446 2.74 2.94 2.29
N ARG A 447 3.03 4.09 2.93
CA ARG A 447 4.26 4.29 3.70
C ARG A 447 4.39 3.31 4.86
N TYR A 448 3.30 2.95 5.54
CA TYR A 448 3.32 1.93 6.61
C TYR A 448 3.74 0.56 6.09
N ILE A 449 3.24 0.16 4.92
CA ILE A 449 3.63 -1.10 4.29
C ILE A 449 5.09 -1.03 3.83
N SER A 450 5.51 0.09 3.26
CA SER A 450 6.89 0.27 2.78
C SER A 450 7.92 0.32 3.91
N LEU A 451 7.58 0.88 5.08
CA LEU A 451 8.40 0.83 6.28
C LEU A 451 8.45 -0.58 6.86
N SER A 452 7.30 -1.24 6.95
CA SER A 452 7.23 -2.64 7.40
C SER A 452 8.06 -3.56 6.51
N ARG A 453 8.08 -3.33 5.21
CA ARG A 453 8.92 -4.04 4.23
C ARG A 453 10.42 -3.86 4.48
N LYS A 454 10.85 -2.72 5.04
CA LYS A 454 12.25 -2.51 5.42
C LYS A 454 12.63 -3.32 6.66
N ASN A 455 11.69 -3.51 7.57
CA ASN A 455 11.90 -4.27 8.82
C ASN A 455 11.66 -5.78 8.62
N SER A 456 10.65 -6.14 7.84
CA SER A 456 10.24 -7.54 7.54
C SER A 456 10.35 -7.76 6.04
N LEU A 457 11.47 -8.24 5.58
CA LEU A 457 11.91 -8.23 4.18
C LEU A 457 10.96 -8.96 3.22
N PHE A 458 10.16 -9.91 3.71
CA PHE A 458 9.27 -10.75 2.89
C PHE A 458 8.08 -11.31 3.68
N PHE A 459 7.02 -11.64 2.97
CA PHE A 459 6.00 -12.58 3.45
C PHE A 459 6.48 -14.01 3.25
N GLY A 460 6.24 -14.89 4.22
CA GLY A 460 6.70 -16.29 4.20
C GLY A 460 6.00 -17.17 3.14
N SER A 461 4.91 -16.71 2.53
CA SER A 461 4.13 -17.41 1.49
C SER A 461 3.06 -16.48 0.91
N HIS A 462 2.39 -16.91 -0.18
CA HIS A 462 1.21 -16.23 -0.73
C HIS A 462 0.08 -16.13 0.31
N LYS A 463 -0.23 -17.21 1.03
CA LYS A 463 -1.21 -17.17 2.14
C LYS A 463 -0.81 -16.19 3.25
N GLY A 464 0.50 -16.04 3.50
CA GLY A 464 1.02 -15.04 4.44
C GLY A 464 0.79 -13.61 3.96
N ALA A 465 0.90 -13.35 2.67
CA ALA A 465 0.62 -12.05 2.06
C ALA A 465 -0.89 -11.73 2.05
N GLU A 466 -1.74 -12.71 1.74
CA GLU A 466 -3.20 -12.59 1.80
C GLU A 466 -3.67 -12.22 3.22
N ARG A 467 -3.20 -12.97 4.24
CA ARG A 467 -3.44 -12.61 5.65
C ARG A 467 -2.93 -11.22 5.99
N GLY A 468 -1.75 -10.87 5.48
CA GLY A 468 -1.19 -9.52 5.63
C GLY A 468 -2.09 -8.45 5.05
N ALA A 469 -2.70 -8.67 3.89
CA ALA A 469 -3.64 -7.74 3.28
C ALA A 469 -4.86 -7.50 4.19
N ILE A 470 -5.47 -8.56 4.73
CA ILE A 470 -6.61 -8.46 5.66
C ILE A 470 -6.21 -7.65 6.92
N LEU A 471 -5.10 -8.02 7.56
CA LEU A 471 -4.68 -7.42 8.82
C LEU A 471 -4.21 -5.97 8.67
N TYR A 472 -3.53 -5.62 7.57
CA TYR A 472 -3.22 -4.23 7.23
C TYR A 472 -4.49 -3.42 6.94
N THR A 473 -5.48 -3.99 6.29
CA THR A 473 -6.77 -3.34 6.04
C THR A 473 -7.39 -2.85 7.33
N ILE A 474 -7.50 -3.72 8.34
CA ILE A 474 -8.05 -3.34 9.64
C ILE A 474 -7.19 -2.25 10.31
N ALA A 475 -5.88 -2.47 10.39
CA ALA A 475 -4.96 -1.56 11.07
C ALA A 475 -4.93 -0.16 10.45
N LEU A 476 -4.88 -0.09 9.11
CA LEU A 476 -4.81 1.19 8.40
C LEU A 476 -6.16 1.91 8.39
N THR A 477 -7.29 1.17 8.38
CA THR A 477 -8.62 1.77 8.52
C THR A 477 -8.81 2.39 9.90
N CYS A 478 -8.39 1.73 10.97
CA CYS A 478 -8.39 2.32 12.32
C CYS A 478 -7.57 3.61 12.34
N ARG A 479 -6.35 3.57 11.79
CA ARG A 479 -5.48 4.74 11.75
C ARG A 479 -6.06 5.90 10.95
N MET A 480 -6.69 5.62 9.81
CA MET A 480 -7.33 6.63 8.98
C MET A 480 -8.49 7.31 9.71
N ASN A 481 -9.20 6.58 10.56
CA ASN A 481 -10.29 7.08 11.40
C ASN A 481 -9.83 7.61 12.77
N LYS A 482 -8.50 7.63 13.04
CA LYS A 482 -7.91 8.05 14.32
C LYS A 482 -8.38 7.19 15.52
N VAL A 483 -8.73 5.95 15.25
CA VAL A 483 -9.13 4.97 16.25
C VAL A 483 -7.88 4.26 16.78
N ASN A 484 -7.78 4.11 18.09
CA ASN A 484 -6.70 3.33 18.71
C ASN A 484 -6.88 1.85 18.36
N LEU A 485 -5.88 1.26 17.66
CA LEU A 485 -5.99 -0.11 17.17
C LEU A 485 -6.10 -1.13 18.30
N PHE A 486 -5.33 -0.93 19.38
CA PHE A 486 -5.33 -1.85 20.52
C PHE A 486 -6.71 -1.90 21.19
N GLU A 487 -7.28 -0.74 21.52
CA GLU A 487 -8.61 -0.66 22.15
C GLU A 487 -9.69 -1.20 21.23
N TYR A 488 -9.67 -0.81 19.98
CA TYR A 488 -10.60 -1.27 18.95
C TYR A 488 -10.61 -2.79 18.81
N LEU A 489 -9.43 -3.39 18.62
CA LEU A 489 -9.32 -4.83 18.42
C LEU A 489 -9.69 -5.60 19.68
N THR A 490 -9.30 -5.12 20.85
CA THR A 490 -9.69 -5.75 22.13
C THR A 490 -11.19 -5.84 22.24
N ASP A 491 -11.90 -4.74 22.01
CA ASP A 491 -13.35 -4.69 22.08
C ASP A 491 -14.04 -5.52 20.99
N VAL A 492 -13.61 -5.36 19.73
CA VAL A 492 -14.22 -6.06 18.59
C VAL A 492 -13.99 -7.58 18.68
N ILE A 493 -12.81 -8.03 19.09
CA ILE A 493 -12.54 -9.46 19.29
C ILE A 493 -13.46 -10.03 20.36
N ASN A 494 -13.59 -9.34 21.50
CA ASN A 494 -14.43 -9.81 22.60
C ASN A 494 -15.91 -9.83 22.21
N ARG A 495 -16.42 -8.82 21.49
CA ARG A 495 -17.81 -8.80 20.99
C ARG A 495 -18.08 -9.89 19.95
N THR A 496 -17.13 -10.16 19.06
CA THR A 496 -17.33 -11.11 17.95
C THR A 496 -16.98 -12.55 18.30
N ALA A 497 -16.35 -12.79 19.44
CA ALA A 497 -15.91 -14.12 19.85
C ALA A 497 -17.05 -15.14 19.99
N GLU A 498 -18.25 -14.68 20.32
CA GLU A 498 -19.45 -15.51 20.43
C GLU A 498 -20.33 -15.51 19.16
N TRP A 499 -19.94 -14.75 18.14
CA TRP A 499 -20.73 -14.64 16.93
C TRP A 499 -20.62 -15.90 16.08
N GLN A 500 -21.75 -16.29 15.49
CA GLN A 500 -21.80 -17.45 14.62
C GLN A 500 -21.20 -17.11 13.24
N PRO A 501 -20.65 -18.08 12.50
CA PRO A 501 -20.11 -17.88 11.15
C PRO A 501 -21.09 -17.24 10.16
N ASN A 502 -22.39 -17.45 10.35
CA ASN A 502 -23.46 -16.90 9.51
C ASN A 502 -24.02 -15.55 10.02
N THR A 503 -23.35 -14.91 10.98
CA THR A 503 -23.74 -13.57 11.45
C THR A 503 -23.82 -12.60 10.27
N PRO A 504 -24.94 -11.87 10.08
CA PRO A 504 -25.12 -10.94 8.96
C PRO A 504 -24.04 -9.85 8.93
N LEU A 505 -23.61 -9.46 7.71
CA LEU A 505 -22.58 -8.45 7.52
C LEU A 505 -22.97 -7.07 8.09
N GLU A 506 -24.25 -6.76 8.18
CA GLU A 506 -24.78 -5.52 8.78
C GLU A 506 -24.36 -5.36 10.24
N LYS A 507 -24.23 -6.44 10.99
CA LYS A 507 -23.69 -6.40 12.36
C LYS A 507 -22.21 -6.01 12.37
N TYR A 508 -21.43 -6.58 11.44
CA TYR A 508 -20.01 -6.20 11.30
C TYR A 508 -19.85 -4.74 10.82
N ARG A 509 -20.81 -4.24 10.00
CA ARG A 509 -20.80 -2.85 9.55
C ARG A 509 -20.88 -1.84 10.71
N GLN A 510 -21.57 -2.19 11.79
CA GLN A 510 -21.67 -1.36 12.99
C GLN A 510 -20.37 -1.32 13.81
N LEU A 511 -19.50 -2.32 13.63
CA LEU A 511 -18.20 -2.38 14.30
C LEU A 511 -17.07 -1.73 13.50
N LEU A 512 -17.32 -1.22 12.28
CA LEU A 512 -16.27 -0.59 11.49
C LEU A 512 -15.75 0.69 12.16
N PRO A 513 -14.46 1.02 11.99
CA PRO A 513 -13.81 2.13 12.70
C PRO A 513 -14.46 3.52 12.54
N ASP A 514 -15.26 3.73 11.48
CA ASP A 514 -16.03 4.96 11.28
C ASP A 514 -17.27 5.08 12.19
N ARG A 515 -17.73 3.96 12.76
CA ARG A 515 -18.94 3.86 13.58
C ARG A 515 -18.67 3.26 14.95
N TRP A 516 -17.46 2.77 15.15
CA TRP A 516 -17.12 2.08 16.39
C TRP A 516 -17.22 3.02 17.59
N GLU A 517 -18.01 2.63 18.54
CA GLU A 517 -18.08 3.20 19.87
C GLU A 517 -17.60 2.13 20.86
N LYS A 518 -16.68 2.54 21.75
CA LYS A 518 -16.17 1.67 22.80
C LYS A 518 -17.35 1.22 23.67
N ALA A 519 -17.50 -0.09 23.89
CA ALA A 519 -18.47 -0.56 24.86
C ALA A 519 -18.14 0.04 26.21
N ASN A 520 -19.11 0.72 26.80
CA ASN A 520 -19.00 1.15 28.20
C ASN A 520 -18.90 -0.14 29.02
N GLY A 521 -17.75 -0.40 29.65
CA GLY A 521 -17.50 -1.53 30.51
C GLY A 521 -18.31 -1.47 31.82
#